data_3b348d01c3ce08412e1bf5689a43715e
#
_entry.id   3b348d01c3ce08412e1bf5689a43715e
#
_cell.length_a   1.000
_cell.length_b   1.000
_cell.length_c   1.000
_cell.angle_alpha   90.00
_cell.angle_beta   90.00
_cell.angle_gamma   90.00
#
_symmetry.space_group_name_H-M   'P 1'
#
loop_
_entity.id
_entity.type
_entity.pdbx_description
1 polymer ?
#
loop_
_entity_poly.entity_id
_entity_poly.type
_entity_poly.pdbx_seq_one_letter_code
_entity_poly.pdbx_strand_id
1 'polypeptide(L)'
;MAISRRSFVRQTLYLGPVAMAFWIEKDVAWAWAGQCGLPVQGKDCTLPDPGEAKRFVPNEPKVQTRYSAREMAQSSMATQLQQFRDAICKVRDLPPDDVISWTKLVAQHCINCASSNTNNIHYNWQFLPWHRGLLYFLERSLRKLSGHDDLRLVYWDWESSQSRTLPSIYAPPDQPLYWANRKLDGPRWPLKDSDVDVQPSLAVPDFARFGGTSVQRQPVPIAYSGPHAPVHNAFSPGDMANLQFSPRDPVFYAHHGNIDRLWSSWVAAGHKNPDFGDAKVYFYDENRVWSYVLMNDLRDETKLGYKYSSLMQPRVRVSTLQEFSAARSANRVTLAAPTLRKVRQAGPDFLLIRNIQNLERLPESTVDFGIFHGAPAVGTQAEGAPGFLGKVSRVLSESHNHPSPLSAALNVTDRLGGMAPERDGASTLELTVAPLDDAGKTSAEAIPLVAEDVSVVG
;
A
#
# COMPACT_ATOMS: atom_id res chain seq x y z
N MET A 1 -41.20 -26.72 21.68
CA MET A 1 -40.43 -27.33 22.80
C MET A 1 -39.04 -26.72 22.78
N ALA A 2 -38.71 -25.90 23.75
CA ALA A 2 -37.40 -25.29 23.86
C ALA A 2 -36.46 -26.29 24.55
N ILE A 3 -35.48 -26.78 23.82
CA ILE A 3 -34.43 -27.67 24.38
C ILE A 3 -33.45 -26.79 25.17
N SER A 4 -33.32 -27.07 26.47
CA SER A 4 -32.50 -26.29 27.38
C SER A 4 -31.01 -26.45 27.03
N ARG A 5 -30.24 -25.36 27.12
CA ARG A 5 -28.78 -25.27 26.89
C ARG A 5 -27.93 -26.30 27.66
N ARG A 6 -28.47 -26.92 28.71
CA ARG A 6 -27.76 -27.90 29.54
C ARG A 6 -27.74 -29.34 28.96
N SER A 7 -28.62 -29.69 28.03
CA SER A 7 -28.62 -31.02 27.39
C SER A 7 -27.64 -31.12 26.22
N PHE A 8 -27.24 -29.98 25.63
CA PHE A 8 -26.37 -29.98 24.45
C PHE A 8 -24.89 -30.20 24.80
N VAL A 9 -24.45 -29.68 25.95
CA VAL A 9 -23.05 -29.81 26.40
C VAL A 9 -22.67 -31.24 26.80
N ARG A 10 -23.64 -32.08 27.19
CA ARG A 10 -23.35 -33.47 27.59
C ARG A 10 -23.19 -34.47 26.44
N GLN A 11 -23.66 -34.14 25.23
CA GLN A 11 -23.50 -35.04 24.07
C GLN A 11 -22.21 -34.78 23.24
N THR A 12 -21.51 -33.69 23.48
CA THR A 12 -20.30 -33.32 22.71
C THR A 12 -19.00 -33.89 23.28
N LEU A 13 -19.00 -34.50 24.48
CA LEU A 13 -17.79 -34.98 25.15
C LEU A 13 -17.26 -36.36 24.67
N TYR A 14 -17.85 -36.95 23.61
CA TYR A 14 -17.45 -38.28 23.11
C TYR A 14 -16.94 -38.27 21.65
N LEU A 15 -16.70 -37.11 21.05
CA LEU A 15 -16.09 -37.04 19.73
C LEU A 15 -14.59 -36.72 19.84
N GLY A 16 -13.76 -37.55 19.20
CA GLY A 16 -12.30 -37.49 19.29
C GLY A 16 -11.66 -36.21 18.75
N PRO A 17 -10.33 -36.05 18.86
CA PRO A 17 -9.60 -34.78 18.61
C PRO A 17 -9.81 -34.15 17.23
N VAL A 18 -10.12 -34.96 16.21
CA VAL A 18 -10.36 -34.44 14.83
C VAL A 18 -11.72 -33.76 14.72
N ALA A 19 -12.72 -34.18 15.46
CA ALA A 19 -14.04 -33.54 15.49
C ALA A 19 -14.02 -32.21 16.26
N MET A 20 -13.15 -32.12 17.30
CA MET A 20 -13.00 -30.87 18.07
C MET A 20 -12.39 -29.72 17.26
N ALA A 21 -11.39 -30.02 16.43
CA ALA A 21 -10.78 -28.97 15.57
C ALA A 21 -11.79 -28.39 14.56
N PHE A 22 -12.64 -29.25 13.97
CA PHE A 22 -13.67 -28.81 13.02
C PHE A 22 -14.81 -28.00 13.69
N TRP A 23 -15.09 -28.27 14.97
CA TRP A 23 -16.11 -27.56 15.74
C TRP A 23 -15.59 -26.24 16.30
N ILE A 24 -14.30 -26.13 16.65
CA ILE A 24 -13.68 -24.89 17.12
C ILE A 24 -13.68 -23.85 15.98
N GLU A 25 -13.35 -24.26 14.74
CA GLU A 25 -13.40 -23.36 13.58
C GLU A 25 -14.84 -22.88 13.28
N LYS A 26 -15.83 -23.75 13.40
CA LYS A 26 -17.23 -23.36 13.21
C LYS A 26 -17.76 -22.48 14.34
N ASP A 27 -17.43 -22.81 15.59
CA ASP A 27 -17.89 -22.03 16.75
C ASP A 27 -17.24 -20.62 16.79
N VAL A 28 -15.98 -20.46 16.39
CA VAL A 28 -15.33 -19.17 16.24
C VAL A 28 -15.98 -18.37 15.11
N ALA A 29 -16.26 -18.99 13.95
CA ALA A 29 -16.96 -18.34 12.85
C ALA A 29 -18.40 -17.94 13.23
N TRP A 30 -19.11 -18.77 14.00
CA TRP A 30 -20.47 -18.47 14.45
C TRP A 30 -20.54 -17.40 15.55
N ALA A 31 -19.59 -17.41 16.49
CA ALA A 31 -19.51 -16.36 17.52
C ALA A 31 -19.22 -15.00 16.89
N TRP A 32 -18.42 -14.99 15.84
CA TRP A 32 -18.07 -13.78 15.10
C TRP A 32 -19.23 -13.28 14.20
N ALA A 33 -19.94 -14.21 13.52
CA ALA A 33 -21.13 -13.92 12.70
C ALA A 33 -22.29 -13.36 13.54
N GLY A 34 -22.33 -13.60 14.84
CA GLY A 34 -23.34 -13.08 15.74
C GLY A 34 -23.04 -11.68 16.30
N GLN A 35 -21.83 -11.16 16.10
CA GLN A 35 -21.39 -9.87 16.65
C GLN A 35 -21.25 -8.77 15.62
N CYS A 36 -20.96 -9.08 14.36
CA CYS A 36 -20.62 -8.06 13.37
C CYS A 36 -20.57 -8.61 11.94
N GLY A 37 -21.69 -8.84 11.30
CA GLY A 37 -21.83 -9.25 9.89
C GLY A 37 -20.94 -10.39 9.41
N LEU A 38 -21.40 -11.15 8.46
CA LEU A 38 -20.61 -12.22 7.85
C LEU A 38 -19.43 -11.63 7.04
N PRO A 39 -18.29 -12.33 6.97
CA PRO A 39 -17.23 -11.97 6.04
C PRO A 39 -17.78 -11.84 4.63
N VAL A 40 -17.38 -10.79 3.91
CA VAL A 40 -17.72 -10.62 2.49
C VAL A 40 -17.25 -11.84 1.71
N GLN A 41 -18.18 -12.66 1.24
CA GLN A 41 -17.89 -13.81 0.41
C GLN A 41 -18.22 -13.49 -1.05
N GLY A 42 -17.49 -14.11 -1.98
CA GLY A 42 -17.72 -13.97 -3.42
C GLY A 42 -16.73 -13.02 -4.10
N LYS A 43 -16.63 -13.19 -5.42
CA LYS A 43 -15.76 -12.42 -6.31
C LYS A 43 -16.55 -11.34 -7.07
N ASP A 44 -17.64 -10.85 -6.47
CA ASP A 44 -18.51 -9.87 -7.10
C ASP A 44 -17.86 -8.49 -7.08
N CYS A 45 -17.43 -8.04 -8.27
CA CYS A 45 -16.90 -6.70 -8.52
C CYS A 45 -17.97 -5.80 -9.14
N THR A 46 -19.25 -5.98 -8.82
CA THR A 46 -20.32 -5.19 -9.41
C THR A 46 -20.83 -4.11 -8.46
N LEU A 47 -21.08 -2.95 -9.03
CA LEU A 47 -21.88 -1.89 -8.40
C LEU A 47 -23.22 -1.77 -9.15
N PRO A 48 -24.27 -1.34 -8.48
CA PRO A 48 -25.51 -0.98 -9.18
C PRO A 48 -25.22 0.17 -10.15
N ASP A 49 -26.04 0.30 -11.21
CA ASP A 49 -25.95 1.48 -12.08
C ASP A 49 -26.22 2.74 -11.23
N PRO A 50 -25.21 3.61 -11.07
CA PRO A 50 -25.36 4.73 -10.13
C PRO A 50 -26.13 5.92 -10.72
N GLY A 51 -26.44 5.89 -12.03
CA GLY A 51 -26.99 7.05 -12.72
C GLY A 51 -26.02 8.23 -12.76
N GLU A 52 -26.55 9.46 -12.81
CA GLU A 52 -25.72 10.68 -12.87
C GLU A 52 -25.09 11.02 -11.52
N ALA A 53 -23.77 11.24 -11.52
CA ALA A 53 -23.04 11.61 -10.33
C ALA A 53 -23.22 13.10 -9.98
N LYS A 54 -23.42 13.41 -8.70
CA LYS A 54 -23.52 14.77 -8.19
C LYS A 54 -22.14 15.28 -7.74
N ARG A 55 -21.90 16.58 -7.97
CA ARG A 55 -20.69 17.22 -7.44
C ARG A 55 -20.69 17.21 -5.92
N PHE A 56 -19.63 16.66 -5.33
CA PHE A 56 -19.34 16.75 -3.90
C PHE A 56 -18.16 17.70 -3.69
N VAL A 57 -18.33 18.69 -2.81
CA VAL A 57 -17.26 19.62 -2.42
C VAL A 57 -16.97 19.36 -0.94
N PRO A 58 -15.77 18.87 -0.59
CA PRO A 58 -15.41 18.68 0.80
C PRO A 58 -15.47 20.00 1.58
N ASN A 59 -16.15 19.97 2.71
CA ASN A 59 -16.25 21.12 3.61
C ASN A 59 -16.44 20.59 5.05
N GLU A 60 -15.35 20.28 5.71
CA GLU A 60 -15.36 19.75 7.06
C GLU A 60 -15.14 20.87 8.07
N PRO A 61 -16.02 21.03 9.08
CA PRO A 61 -15.97 22.15 10.01
C PRO A 61 -14.81 22.08 11.01
N LYS A 62 -14.25 20.88 11.20
CA LYS A 62 -13.19 20.63 12.20
C LYS A 62 -12.15 19.66 11.66
N VAL A 63 -10.89 19.95 11.94
CA VAL A 63 -9.77 19.05 11.66
C VAL A 63 -9.51 18.18 12.89
N GLN A 64 -9.68 16.87 12.75
CA GLN A 64 -9.44 15.87 13.78
C GLN A 64 -8.17 15.06 13.48
N THR A 65 -7.63 14.38 14.49
CA THR A 65 -6.39 13.62 14.34
C THR A 65 -6.68 12.15 13.99
N ARG A 66 -6.06 11.66 12.91
CA ARG A 66 -5.89 10.22 12.66
C ARG A 66 -4.69 9.73 13.45
N TYR A 67 -4.88 8.72 14.28
CA TYR A 67 -3.85 8.12 15.11
C TYR A 67 -3.31 6.84 14.49
N SER A 68 -2.06 6.49 14.80
CA SER A 68 -1.53 5.18 14.43
C SER A 68 -2.25 4.05 15.18
N ALA A 69 -2.22 2.85 14.58
CA ALA A 69 -2.77 1.66 15.23
C ALA A 69 -2.07 1.34 16.56
N ARG A 70 -0.80 1.72 16.70
CA ARG A 70 -0.03 1.59 17.94
C ARG A 70 -0.48 2.59 19.01
N GLU A 71 -0.79 3.83 18.65
CA GLU A 71 -1.39 4.80 19.55
C GLU A 71 -2.79 4.35 19.99
N MET A 72 -3.62 3.89 19.05
CA MET A 72 -4.96 3.38 19.32
C MET A 72 -4.98 2.14 20.22
N ALA A 73 -3.89 1.39 20.28
CA ALA A 73 -3.76 0.23 21.18
C ALA A 73 -3.48 0.62 22.65
N GLN A 74 -3.20 1.89 22.95
CA GLN A 74 -2.93 2.34 24.32
C GLN A 74 -4.21 2.39 25.14
N SER A 75 -4.09 2.13 26.43
CA SER A 75 -5.24 2.14 27.37
C SER A 75 -5.97 3.50 27.42
N SER A 76 -5.25 4.60 27.23
CA SER A 76 -5.83 5.95 27.12
C SER A 76 -6.76 6.14 25.93
N MET A 77 -6.67 5.29 24.90
CA MET A 77 -7.46 5.33 23.66
C MET A 77 -8.54 4.23 23.64
N ALA A 78 -8.78 3.52 24.74
CA ALA A 78 -9.69 2.38 24.77
C ALA A 78 -11.12 2.74 24.31
N THR A 79 -11.62 3.90 24.68
CA THR A 79 -12.95 4.38 24.28
C THR A 79 -13.00 4.64 22.77
N GLN A 80 -12.01 5.34 22.22
CA GLN A 80 -11.92 5.63 20.79
C GLN A 80 -11.76 4.35 19.96
N LEU A 81 -10.95 3.40 20.44
CA LEU A 81 -10.81 2.09 19.80
C LEU A 81 -12.13 1.33 19.78
N GLN A 82 -12.90 1.34 20.88
CA GLN A 82 -14.20 0.69 20.90
C GLN A 82 -15.19 1.36 19.94
N GLN A 83 -15.25 2.69 19.92
CA GLN A 83 -16.06 3.45 18.97
C GLN A 83 -15.71 3.12 17.51
N PHE A 84 -14.41 3.00 17.22
CA PHE A 84 -13.93 2.61 15.88
C PHE A 84 -14.36 1.19 15.52
N ARG A 85 -14.24 0.22 16.42
CA ARG A 85 -14.71 -1.15 16.24
C ARG A 85 -16.21 -1.22 15.98
N ASP A 86 -17.00 -0.51 16.80
CA ASP A 86 -18.46 -0.45 16.68
C ASP A 86 -18.88 0.17 15.34
N ALA A 87 -18.18 1.21 14.88
CA ALA A 87 -18.46 1.84 13.60
C ALA A 87 -18.15 0.90 12.41
N ILE A 88 -17.02 0.19 12.45
CA ILE A 88 -16.68 -0.83 11.44
C ILE A 88 -17.75 -1.94 11.44
N CYS A 89 -18.20 -2.37 12.61
CA CYS A 89 -19.27 -3.35 12.75
C CYS A 89 -20.53 -2.90 12.04
N LYS A 90 -20.97 -1.67 12.26
CA LYS A 90 -22.18 -1.11 11.63
C LYS A 90 -22.11 -1.11 10.10
N VAL A 91 -20.96 -0.81 9.50
CA VAL A 91 -20.79 -0.89 8.03
C VAL A 91 -20.81 -2.34 7.54
N ARG A 92 -20.27 -3.27 8.32
CA ARG A 92 -20.26 -4.71 7.98
C ARG A 92 -21.64 -5.36 8.14
N ASP A 93 -22.47 -4.84 9.04
CA ASP A 93 -23.84 -5.31 9.27
C ASP A 93 -24.85 -4.80 8.24
N LEU A 94 -24.47 -3.83 7.39
CA LEU A 94 -25.33 -3.37 6.32
C LEU A 94 -25.63 -4.51 5.33
N PRO A 95 -26.84 -4.55 4.75
CA PRO A 95 -27.15 -5.48 3.67
C PRO A 95 -26.09 -5.42 2.56
N PRO A 96 -25.69 -6.55 1.96
CA PRO A 96 -24.64 -6.58 0.94
C PRO A 96 -24.91 -5.72 -0.31
N ASP A 97 -26.17 -5.40 -0.59
CA ASP A 97 -26.63 -4.53 -1.67
C ASP A 97 -26.66 -3.05 -1.29
N ASP A 98 -26.56 -2.70 -0.01
CA ASP A 98 -26.41 -1.30 0.41
C ASP A 98 -25.10 -0.73 -0.15
N VAL A 99 -25.18 0.38 -0.87
CA VAL A 99 -24.07 0.95 -1.63
C VAL A 99 -22.87 1.44 -0.80
N ILE A 100 -23.06 1.62 0.52
CA ILE A 100 -21.99 1.94 1.48
C ILE A 100 -21.63 0.75 2.38
N SER A 101 -22.16 -0.46 2.08
CA SER A 101 -21.81 -1.69 2.81
C SER A 101 -20.34 -2.07 2.57
N TRP A 102 -19.81 -2.91 3.46
CA TRP A 102 -18.46 -3.45 3.30
C TRP A 102 -18.29 -4.18 1.96
N THR A 103 -19.31 -4.91 1.51
CA THR A 103 -19.32 -5.59 0.21
C THR A 103 -19.15 -4.62 -0.95
N LYS A 104 -19.87 -3.49 -0.93
CA LYS A 104 -19.81 -2.50 -2.03
C LYS A 104 -18.55 -1.64 -1.98
N LEU A 105 -17.96 -1.42 -0.81
CA LEU A 105 -16.62 -0.82 -0.68
C LEU A 105 -15.54 -1.69 -1.35
N VAL A 106 -15.61 -3.01 -1.14
CA VAL A 106 -14.70 -3.98 -1.82
C VAL A 106 -14.94 -3.96 -3.33
N ALA A 107 -16.21 -4.03 -3.77
CA ALA A 107 -16.56 -3.99 -5.18
C ALA A 107 -16.09 -2.70 -5.86
N GLN A 108 -16.19 -1.56 -5.20
CA GLN A 108 -15.74 -0.27 -5.73
C GLN A 108 -14.24 -0.27 -6.00
N HIS A 109 -13.42 -0.80 -5.08
CA HIS A 109 -11.98 -0.97 -5.32
C HIS A 109 -11.73 -1.96 -6.46
N CYS A 110 -12.39 -3.13 -6.44
CA CYS A 110 -12.22 -4.18 -7.43
C CYS A 110 -12.47 -3.69 -8.87
N ILE A 111 -13.57 -2.96 -9.11
CA ILE A 111 -13.91 -2.40 -10.43
C ILE A 111 -12.81 -1.45 -10.92
N ASN A 112 -12.27 -0.62 -10.05
CA ASN A 112 -11.29 0.40 -10.41
C ASN A 112 -9.87 -0.15 -10.55
N CYS A 113 -9.60 -1.37 -10.10
CA CYS A 113 -8.32 -2.06 -10.28
C CYS A 113 -8.35 -3.23 -11.26
N ALA A 114 -9.47 -3.46 -11.97
CA ALA A 114 -9.55 -4.51 -12.98
C ALA A 114 -8.65 -4.20 -14.19
N SER A 115 -7.95 -5.21 -14.70
CA SER A 115 -6.95 -5.06 -15.77
C SER A 115 -7.52 -4.60 -17.12
N SER A 116 -8.77 -4.93 -17.39
CA SER A 116 -9.50 -4.50 -18.59
C SER A 116 -9.88 -3.03 -18.55
N ASN A 117 -9.79 -2.39 -17.38
CA ASN A 117 -10.10 -0.97 -17.24
C ASN A 117 -8.88 -0.15 -17.65
N THR A 118 -9.01 0.62 -18.73
CA THR A 118 -7.97 1.57 -19.20
C THR A 118 -7.64 2.64 -18.15
N ASN A 119 -8.46 2.78 -17.12
CA ASN A 119 -8.31 3.74 -16.02
C ASN A 119 -7.97 3.07 -14.68
N ASN A 120 -7.16 2.01 -14.68
CA ASN A 120 -6.72 1.38 -13.44
C ASN A 120 -6.04 2.40 -12.51
N ILE A 121 -6.64 2.58 -11.34
CA ILE A 121 -6.24 3.60 -10.35
C ILE A 121 -4.84 3.40 -9.77
N HIS A 122 -4.24 2.20 -9.91
CA HIS A 122 -2.94 1.89 -9.32
C HIS A 122 -1.74 2.33 -10.16
N TYR A 123 -1.93 2.55 -11.46
CA TYR A 123 -0.81 2.74 -12.40
C TYR A 123 -0.76 4.15 -13.01
N ASN A 124 -1.38 5.14 -12.37
CA ASN A 124 -1.38 6.53 -12.80
C ASN A 124 -1.55 7.49 -11.61
N TRP A 125 -1.68 8.77 -11.88
CA TRP A 125 -1.83 9.82 -10.88
C TRP A 125 -3.10 9.74 -10.01
N GLN A 126 -4.06 8.86 -10.33
CA GLN A 126 -5.24 8.63 -9.52
C GLN A 126 -4.93 7.82 -8.26
N PHE A 127 -3.81 7.09 -8.22
CA PHE A 127 -3.47 6.19 -7.12
C PHE A 127 -3.66 6.87 -5.75
N LEU A 128 -2.99 7.98 -5.52
CA LEU A 128 -3.06 8.67 -4.22
C LEU A 128 -4.41 9.37 -4.00
N PRO A 129 -4.92 10.22 -4.91
CA PRO A 129 -6.21 10.90 -4.72
C PRO A 129 -7.38 9.95 -4.60
N TRP A 130 -7.42 8.87 -5.38
CA TRP A 130 -8.52 7.91 -5.32
C TRP A 130 -8.58 7.19 -3.97
N HIS A 131 -7.43 6.70 -3.48
CA HIS A 131 -7.40 6.02 -2.18
C HIS A 131 -7.67 7.00 -1.02
N ARG A 132 -7.19 8.24 -1.09
CA ARG A 132 -7.58 9.30 -0.13
C ARG A 132 -9.09 9.53 -0.14
N GLY A 133 -9.70 9.58 -1.32
CA GLY A 133 -11.15 9.67 -1.48
C GLY A 133 -11.87 8.48 -0.87
N LEU A 134 -11.43 7.24 -1.16
CA LEU A 134 -12.00 6.02 -0.57
C LEU A 134 -11.99 6.07 0.97
N LEU A 135 -10.86 6.44 1.57
CA LEU A 135 -10.73 6.59 3.02
C LEU A 135 -11.65 7.70 3.57
N TYR A 136 -11.75 8.82 2.87
CA TYR A 136 -12.58 9.94 3.29
C TYR A 136 -14.07 9.59 3.31
N PHE A 137 -14.60 8.98 2.24
CA PHE A 137 -16.01 8.60 2.18
C PHE A 137 -16.36 7.44 3.12
N LEU A 138 -15.44 6.48 3.32
CA LEU A 138 -15.60 5.48 4.38
C LEU A 138 -15.68 6.14 5.77
N GLU A 139 -14.76 7.04 6.08
CA GLU A 139 -14.73 7.73 7.37
C GLU A 139 -16.02 8.52 7.63
N ARG A 140 -16.58 9.17 6.61
CA ARG A 140 -17.89 9.84 6.68
C ARG A 140 -19.02 8.86 6.97
N SER A 141 -19.03 7.72 6.28
CA SER A 141 -20.02 6.66 6.50
C SER A 141 -19.93 6.08 7.92
N LEU A 142 -18.71 5.85 8.42
CA LEU A 142 -18.47 5.40 9.80
C LEU A 142 -19.03 6.40 10.82
N ARG A 143 -18.73 7.70 10.65
CA ARG A 143 -19.23 8.77 11.53
C ARG A 143 -20.76 8.82 11.54
N LYS A 144 -21.38 8.83 10.37
CA LYS A 144 -22.83 8.89 10.24
C LYS A 144 -23.53 7.69 10.88
N LEU A 145 -23.05 6.48 10.61
CA LEU A 145 -23.65 5.25 11.12
C LEU A 145 -23.42 5.07 12.63
N SER A 146 -22.30 5.52 13.14
CA SER A 146 -21.95 5.41 14.56
C SER A 146 -22.53 6.55 15.42
N GLY A 147 -22.76 7.73 14.83
CA GLY A 147 -23.10 8.95 15.55
C GLY A 147 -21.91 9.62 16.24
N HIS A 148 -20.67 9.22 15.88
CA HIS A 148 -19.45 9.81 16.45
C HIS A 148 -18.78 10.72 15.41
N ASP A 149 -19.05 12.02 15.47
CA ASP A 149 -18.55 13.03 14.52
C ASP A 149 -17.03 13.21 14.56
N ASP A 150 -16.41 12.91 15.68
CA ASP A 150 -14.97 13.00 15.93
C ASP A 150 -14.20 11.72 15.54
N LEU A 151 -14.90 10.64 15.17
CA LEU A 151 -14.28 9.39 14.74
C LEU A 151 -13.43 9.63 13.50
N ARG A 152 -12.22 9.05 13.51
CA ARG A 152 -11.31 9.04 12.37
C ARG A 152 -10.74 7.64 12.16
N LEU A 153 -10.36 7.36 10.90
CA LEU A 153 -9.65 6.14 10.54
C LEU A 153 -8.30 6.07 11.22
N VAL A 154 -7.81 4.85 11.37
CA VAL A 154 -6.51 4.54 11.96
C VAL A 154 -5.52 4.30 10.82
N TYR A 155 -4.24 4.68 11.00
CA TYR A 155 -3.18 4.30 10.07
C TYR A 155 -2.20 3.32 10.72
N TRP A 156 -1.56 2.49 9.90
CA TRP A 156 -0.55 1.54 10.34
C TRP A 156 0.84 2.06 9.99
N ASP A 157 1.58 2.56 10.99
CA ASP A 157 2.92 3.15 10.91
C ASP A 157 4.02 2.09 10.65
N TRP A 158 3.85 1.27 9.60
CA TRP A 158 4.72 0.13 9.29
C TRP A 158 6.19 0.52 9.00
N GLU A 159 6.51 1.76 8.67
CA GLU A 159 7.88 2.24 8.53
C GLU A 159 8.62 2.31 9.88
N SER A 160 7.90 2.37 10.99
CA SER A 160 8.47 2.30 12.33
C SER A 160 8.96 0.88 12.64
N SER A 161 10.16 0.74 13.17
CA SER A 161 10.71 -0.55 13.60
C SER A 161 9.84 -1.27 14.65
N GLN A 162 8.98 -0.55 15.35
CA GLN A 162 8.05 -1.09 16.35
C GLN A 162 6.73 -1.60 15.73
N SER A 163 6.50 -1.39 14.43
CA SER A 163 5.22 -1.66 13.77
C SER A 163 5.39 -2.56 12.53
N ARG A 164 6.44 -3.40 12.49
CA ARG A 164 6.73 -4.33 11.38
C ARG A 164 5.82 -5.55 11.35
N THR A 165 4.98 -5.72 12.35
CA THR A 165 4.02 -6.81 12.45
C THR A 165 2.59 -6.28 12.40
N LEU A 166 1.61 -7.18 12.26
CA LEU A 166 0.20 -6.81 12.30
C LEU A 166 -0.10 -6.02 13.58
N PRO A 167 -0.70 -4.83 13.50
CA PRO A 167 -1.03 -4.09 14.70
C PRO A 167 -1.99 -4.87 15.59
N SER A 168 -1.74 -4.86 16.90
CA SER A 168 -2.46 -5.67 17.90
C SER A 168 -3.97 -5.47 17.88
N ILE A 169 -4.46 -4.29 17.51
CA ILE A 169 -5.91 -4.00 17.42
C ILE A 169 -6.63 -4.82 16.34
N TYR A 170 -5.91 -5.37 15.35
CA TYR A 170 -6.43 -6.20 14.25
C TYR A 170 -6.28 -7.71 14.50
N ALA A 171 -5.61 -8.11 15.58
CA ALA A 171 -5.28 -9.51 15.84
C ALA A 171 -6.39 -10.32 16.54
N PRO A 172 -7.19 -9.79 17.49
CA PRO A 172 -8.12 -10.59 18.26
C PRO A 172 -9.27 -11.15 17.40
N PRO A 173 -9.49 -12.47 17.37
CA PRO A 173 -10.43 -13.13 16.45
C PRO A 173 -11.91 -12.86 16.76
N ASP A 174 -12.20 -12.38 17.96
CA ASP A 174 -13.54 -12.01 18.44
C ASP A 174 -13.87 -10.54 18.23
N GLN A 175 -13.01 -9.79 17.52
CA GLN A 175 -13.17 -8.35 17.35
C GLN A 175 -13.47 -7.97 15.88
N PRO A 176 -14.22 -6.86 15.65
CA PRO A 176 -14.63 -6.41 14.32
C PRO A 176 -13.49 -6.16 13.31
N LEU A 177 -12.28 -5.91 13.77
CA LEU A 177 -11.11 -5.64 12.93
C LEU A 177 -10.37 -6.93 12.51
N TYR A 178 -10.80 -8.09 13.01
CA TYR A 178 -10.22 -9.38 12.62
C TYR A 178 -10.64 -9.78 11.20
N TRP A 179 -9.72 -10.44 10.51
CA TRP A 179 -9.94 -11.07 9.23
C TRP A 179 -9.30 -12.44 9.18
N ALA A 180 -10.09 -13.49 8.91
CA ALA A 180 -9.61 -14.88 8.99
C ALA A 180 -8.67 -15.25 7.84
N ASN A 181 -8.81 -14.61 6.66
CA ASN A 181 -7.98 -14.91 5.50
C ASN A 181 -6.71 -14.03 5.46
N ARG A 182 -5.98 -13.97 6.60
CA ARG A 182 -4.64 -13.40 6.71
C ARG A 182 -3.62 -14.52 6.81
N LYS A 183 -2.50 -14.38 6.12
CA LYS A 183 -1.35 -15.27 6.24
C LYS A 183 -0.17 -14.45 6.80
N LEU A 184 0.22 -14.77 8.04
CA LEU A 184 1.24 -14.05 8.81
C LEU A 184 2.41 -14.95 9.21
N ASP A 185 2.48 -16.14 8.63
CA ASP A 185 3.50 -17.18 8.87
C ASP A 185 4.40 -17.43 7.66
N GLY A 186 4.21 -16.62 6.60
CA GLY A 186 5.00 -16.71 5.38
C GLY A 186 6.40 -16.08 5.50
N PRO A 187 7.31 -16.37 4.57
CA PRO A 187 8.70 -15.88 4.59
C PRO A 187 8.84 -14.36 4.37
N ARG A 188 7.76 -13.68 3.94
CA ARG A 188 7.69 -12.23 3.82
C ARG A 188 7.31 -11.53 5.11
N TRP A 189 6.99 -12.31 6.15
CA TRP A 189 6.57 -11.78 7.45
C TRP A 189 7.63 -12.04 8.53
N PRO A 190 7.94 -11.12 9.45
CA PRO A 190 7.50 -9.71 9.51
C PRO A 190 8.07 -8.84 8.38
N LEU A 191 7.51 -7.63 8.18
CA LEU A 191 7.99 -6.65 7.20
C LEU A 191 9.47 -6.33 7.44
N LYS A 192 10.26 -6.36 6.38
CA LYS A 192 11.69 -6.03 6.41
C LYS A 192 11.89 -4.52 6.24
N ASP A 193 13.06 -4.02 6.64
CA ASP A 193 13.41 -2.60 6.47
C ASP A 193 13.34 -2.18 4.99
N SER A 194 13.80 -3.04 4.08
CA SER A 194 13.73 -2.80 2.63
C SER A 194 12.29 -2.73 2.07
N ASP A 195 11.31 -3.37 2.74
CA ASP A 195 9.90 -3.35 2.31
C ASP A 195 9.22 -2.01 2.60
N VAL A 196 9.73 -1.26 3.56
CA VAL A 196 9.04 -0.12 4.17
C VAL A 196 9.94 1.11 4.34
N ASP A 197 11.08 1.16 3.66
CA ASP A 197 11.90 2.37 3.60
C ASP A 197 11.18 3.45 2.79
N VAL A 198 10.71 4.48 3.48
CA VAL A 198 10.00 5.62 2.88
C VAL A 198 10.94 6.73 2.42
N GLN A 199 12.22 6.68 2.81
CA GLN A 199 13.15 7.77 2.53
C GLN A 199 13.36 8.01 1.02
N PRO A 200 13.52 6.97 0.19
CA PRO A 200 13.60 7.17 -1.26
C PRO A 200 12.34 7.84 -1.83
N SER A 201 11.15 7.45 -1.37
CA SER A 201 9.88 8.04 -1.80
C SER A 201 9.76 9.52 -1.42
N LEU A 202 10.19 9.87 -0.19
CA LEU A 202 10.19 11.27 0.29
C LEU A 202 11.21 12.15 -0.45
N ALA A 203 12.25 11.56 -1.04
CA ALA A 203 13.27 12.26 -1.80
C ALA A 203 12.87 12.50 -3.28
N VAL A 204 11.81 11.88 -3.78
CA VAL A 204 11.35 12.05 -5.17
C VAL A 204 10.94 13.50 -5.41
N PRO A 205 11.57 14.22 -6.36
CA PRO A 205 11.43 15.67 -6.46
C PRO A 205 10.08 16.13 -7.04
N ASP A 206 9.43 15.31 -7.85
CA ASP A 206 8.21 15.66 -8.56
C ASP A 206 7.10 14.62 -8.42
N PHE A 207 5.85 15.08 -8.56
CA PHE A 207 4.68 14.20 -8.43
C PHE A 207 4.56 13.18 -9.56
N ALA A 208 5.05 13.49 -10.76
CA ALA A 208 4.94 12.57 -11.90
C ALA A 208 5.67 11.24 -11.62
N ARG A 209 6.78 11.28 -10.89
CA ARG A 209 7.48 10.07 -10.42
C ARG A 209 6.87 9.52 -9.13
N PHE A 210 6.57 10.39 -8.17
CA PHE A 210 6.04 9.98 -6.87
C PHE A 210 4.65 9.36 -6.98
N GLY A 211 3.69 10.07 -7.60
CA GLY A 211 2.28 9.74 -7.67
C GLY A 211 1.77 9.38 -9.07
N GLY A 212 2.63 9.44 -10.10
CA GLY A 212 2.29 9.15 -11.49
C GLY A 212 1.79 10.35 -12.30
N THR A 213 1.45 10.09 -13.56
CA THR A 213 0.86 11.06 -14.50
C THR A 213 -0.55 10.63 -14.89
N SER A 214 -1.23 11.45 -15.70
CA SER A 214 -2.55 11.10 -16.29
C SER A 214 -2.48 9.94 -17.27
N VAL A 215 -1.30 9.58 -17.76
CA VAL A 215 -1.09 8.48 -18.69
C VAL A 215 -0.90 7.18 -17.92
N GLN A 216 -1.68 6.15 -18.27
CA GLN A 216 -1.57 4.84 -17.64
C GLN A 216 -0.18 4.25 -17.81
N ARG A 217 0.42 3.80 -16.68
CA ARG A 217 1.71 3.12 -16.65
C ARG A 217 2.91 3.94 -17.17
N GLN A 218 2.80 5.28 -17.16
CA GLN A 218 3.85 6.15 -17.67
C GLN A 218 4.02 7.43 -16.83
N PRO A 219 4.88 7.45 -15.84
CA PRO A 219 5.47 6.33 -15.11
C PRO A 219 4.48 5.71 -14.11
N VAL A 220 4.72 4.46 -13.72
CA VAL A 220 4.03 3.87 -12.56
C VAL A 220 4.47 4.61 -11.30
N PRO A 221 3.53 4.98 -10.41
CA PRO A 221 3.86 5.71 -9.19
C PRO A 221 4.90 4.99 -8.32
N ILE A 222 5.95 5.69 -7.89
CA ILE A 222 6.91 5.15 -6.91
C ILE A 222 6.21 4.86 -5.59
N ALA A 223 5.21 5.65 -5.20
CA ALA A 223 4.39 5.39 -4.02
C ALA A 223 3.67 4.03 -4.09
N TYR A 224 3.33 3.54 -5.31
CA TYR A 224 2.74 2.21 -5.51
C TYR A 224 3.78 1.09 -5.45
N SER A 225 4.84 1.16 -6.26
CA SER A 225 5.84 0.09 -6.39
C SER A 225 6.87 0.04 -5.26
N GLY A 226 6.94 1.11 -4.46
CA GLY A 226 7.76 1.21 -3.25
C GLY A 226 7.07 0.53 -2.06
N PRO A 227 6.78 1.25 -0.96
CA PRO A 227 6.31 0.61 0.27
C PRO A 227 4.91 0.00 0.19
N HIS A 228 4.04 0.42 -0.76
CA HIS A 228 2.68 -0.09 -0.86
C HIS A 228 2.66 -1.58 -1.27
N ALA A 229 3.32 -1.96 -2.36
CA ALA A 229 3.25 -3.31 -2.87
C ALA A 229 3.89 -4.37 -1.94
N PRO A 230 5.08 -4.17 -1.35
CA PRO A 230 5.64 -5.12 -0.39
C PRO A 230 4.75 -5.38 0.82
N VAL A 231 4.07 -4.34 1.35
CA VAL A 231 3.16 -4.51 2.50
C VAL A 231 1.97 -5.39 2.12
N HIS A 232 1.37 -5.20 0.95
CA HIS A 232 0.34 -6.09 0.43
C HIS A 232 0.84 -7.54 0.30
N ASN A 233 2.00 -7.73 -0.32
CA ASN A 233 2.57 -9.04 -0.60
C ASN A 233 2.97 -9.80 0.67
N ALA A 234 3.24 -9.11 1.77
CA ALA A 234 3.57 -9.76 3.05
C ALA A 234 2.42 -10.64 3.58
N PHE A 235 1.20 -10.43 3.14
CA PHE A 235 0.03 -11.23 3.52
C PHE A 235 -0.25 -12.40 2.57
N SER A 236 0.64 -12.69 1.61
CA SER A 236 0.43 -13.78 0.64
C SER A 236 0.38 -15.16 1.32
N PRO A 237 -0.59 -16.02 0.94
CA PRO A 237 -1.62 -15.86 -0.09
C PRO A 237 -2.99 -15.34 0.41
N GLY A 238 -3.05 -14.50 1.42
CA GLY A 238 -4.30 -13.92 1.95
C GLY A 238 -4.91 -12.84 1.05
N ASP A 239 -6.12 -12.36 1.42
CA ASP A 239 -6.86 -11.35 0.63
C ASP A 239 -6.07 -10.04 0.44
N MET A 240 -5.31 -9.60 1.43
CA MET A 240 -4.45 -8.41 1.32
C MET A 240 -3.43 -8.50 0.18
N ALA A 241 -2.97 -9.69 -0.18
CA ALA A 241 -2.05 -9.90 -1.29
C ALA A 241 -2.73 -10.01 -2.67
N ASN A 242 -4.06 -9.90 -2.71
CA ASN A 242 -4.83 -9.86 -3.94
C ASN A 242 -5.39 -8.46 -4.15
N LEU A 243 -4.90 -7.76 -5.19
CA LEU A 243 -5.24 -6.36 -5.44
C LEU A 243 -6.75 -6.10 -5.50
N GLN A 244 -7.53 -7.03 -6.08
CA GLN A 244 -8.99 -6.87 -6.23
C GLN A 244 -9.73 -6.99 -4.89
N PHE A 245 -9.26 -7.86 -4.00
CA PHE A 245 -9.97 -8.24 -2.79
C PHE A 245 -9.32 -7.77 -1.49
N SER A 246 -8.18 -7.09 -1.59
CA SER A 246 -7.48 -6.55 -0.42
C SER A 246 -8.36 -5.72 0.53
N PRO A 247 -9.39 -4.94 0.08
CA PRO A 247 -10.25 -4.19 0.98
C PRO A 247 -11.21 -5.03 1.83
N ARG A 248 -11.28 -6.36 1.61
CA ARG A 248 -12.02 -7.26 2.51
C ARG A 248 -11.45 -7.23 3.91
N ASP A 249 -10.13 -7.16 4.01
CA ASP A 249 -9.42 -7.09 5.27
C ASP A 249 -9.42 -5.66 5.83
N PRO A 250 -9.93 -5.42 7.04
CA PRO A 250 -9.93 -4.09 7.64
C PRO A 250 -8.54 -3.44 7.75
N VAL A 251 -7.45 -4.21 7.79
CA VAL A 251 -6.09 -3.68 7.82
C VAL A 251 -5.71 -2.94 6.53
N PHE A 252 -6.38 -3.23 5.41
CA PHE A 252 -6.24 -2.50 4.15
C PHE A 252 -6.38 -0.99 4.35
N TYR A 253 -7.41 -0.57 5.07
CA TYR A 253 -7.68 0.86 5.28
C TYR A 253 -6.64 1.52 6.18
N ALA A 254 -6.04 0.78 7.11
CA ALA A 254 -4.94 1.29 7.92
C ALA A 254 -3.62 1.36 7.12
N HIS A 255 -3.39 0.40 6.23
CA HIS A 255 -2.27 0.42 5.28
C HIS A 255 -2.38 1.63 4.34
N HIS A 256 -3.54 1.80 3.69
CA HIS A 256 -3.77 2.96 2.82
C HIS A 256 -3.81 4.28 3.58
N GLY A 257 -4.23 4.28 4.85
CA GLY A 257 -4.05 5.42 5.76
C GLY A 257 -2.58 5.83 5.90
N ASN A 258 -1.65 4.87 5.91
CA ASN A 258 -0.22 5.17 5.95
C ASN A 258 0.36 5.57 4.59
N ILE A 259 -0.16 5.06 3.49
CA ILE A 259 0.18 5.54 2.13
C ILE A 259 -0.32 6.99 1.94
N ASP A 260 -1.51 7.30 2.41
CA ASP A 260 -2.04 8.67 2.42
C ASP A 260 -1.19 9.61 3.30
N ARG A 261 -0.74 9.13 4.47
CA ARG A 261 0.20 9.84 5.34
C ARG A 261 1.57 10.05 4.67
N LEU A 262 2.05 9.09 3.87
CA LEU A 262 3.26 9.26 3.06
C LEU A 262 3.09 10.42 2.08
N TRP A 263 1.93 10.54 1.41
CA TRP A 263 1.65 11.66 0.52
C TRP A 263 1.62 12.99 1.27
N SER A 264 0.92 13.08 2.40
CA SER A 264 0.93 14.29 3.25
C SER A 264 2.34 14.64 3.74
N SER A 265 3.16 13.64 4.05
CA SER A 265 4.55 13.83 4.47
C SER A 265 5.44 14.33 3.32
N TRP A 266 5.23 13.82 2.11
CA TRP A 266 5.92 14.27 0.90
C TRP A 266 5.62 15.76 0.62
N VAL A 267 4.35 16.18 0.73
CA VAL A 267 3.96 17.59 0.60
C VAL A 267 4.57 18.45 1.73
N ALA A 268 4.52 17.98 2.98
CA ALA A 268 5.10 18.68 4.13
C ALA A 268 6.63 18.81 4.04
N ALA A 269 7.30 17.90 3.32
CA ALA A 269 8.73 17.99 3.01
C ALA A 269 9.08 19.14 2.04
N GLY A 270 8.09 19.81 1.43
CA GLY A 270 8.28 20.96 0.56
C GLY A 270 7.98 20.69 -0.93
N HIS A 271 7.55 19.50 -1.26
CA HIS A 271 7.15 19.16 -2.62
C HIS A 271 5.75 19.70 -2.97
N LYS A 272 5.46 19.77 -4.27
CA LYS A 272 4.21 20.38 -4.76
C LYS A 272 3.35 19.36 -5.49
N ASN A 273 2.07 19.30 -5.12
CA ASN A 273 1.07 18.60 -5.90
C ASN A 273 0.90 19.25 -7.30
N PRO A 274 0.60 18.45 -8.34
CA PRO A 274 0.25 19.01 -9.64
C PRO A 274 -1.13 19.67 -9.59
N ASP A 275 -1.46 20.38 -10.62
CA ASP A 275 -2.85 20.69 -10.96
C ASP A 275 -3.43 19.49 -11.70
N PHE A 276 -4.46 18.86 -11.11
CA PHE A 276 -5.15 17.73 -11.72
C PHE A 276 -6.23 18.15 -12.72
N GLY A 277 -6.39 19.46 -13.00
CA GLY A 277 -7.45 19.98 -13.88
C GLY A 277 -8.84 19.56 -13.39
N ASP A 278 -9.67 19.11 -14.32
CA ASP A 278 -11.03 18.64 -14.07
C ASP A 278 -11.12 17.13 -13.78
N ALA A 279 -10.00 16.46 -13.47
CA ALA A 279 -9.98 15.04 -13.17
C ALA A 279 -10.86 14.73 -11.95
N LYS A 280 -11.70 13.70 -12.12
CA LYS A 280 -12.73 13.32 -11.16
C LYS A 280 -12.47 11.91 -10.63
N VAL A 281 -12.84 11.71 -9.37
CA VAL A 281 -12.99 10.39 -8.74
C VAL A 281 -14.41 10.27 -8.18
N TYR A 282 -14.92 9.04 -8.11
CA TYR A 282 -16.33 8.80 -7.87
C TYR A 282 -16.52 7.87 -6.68
N PHE A 283 -17.48 8.21 -5.79
CA PHE A 283 -17.79 7.46 -4.58
C PHE A 283 -19.27 7.61 -4.22
N TYR A 284 -19.83 6.65 -3.50
CA TYR A 284 -21.05 6.89 -2.76
C TYR A 284 -20.73 7.66 -1.48
N ASP A 285 -21.47 8.74 -1.23
CA ASP A 285 -21.35 9.46 0.04
C ASP A 285 -22.11 8.73 1.17
N GLU A 286 -21.99 9.22 2.39
CA GLU A 286 -22.65 8.67 3.57
C GLU A 286 -24.18 8.76 3.53
N ASN A 287 -24.75 9.48 2.55
CA ASN A 287 -26.18 9.56 2.26
C ASN A 287 -26.59 8.62 1.11
N ARG A 288 -25.68 7.78 0.62
CA ARG A 288 -25.85 6.86 -0.51
C ARG A 288 -26.04 7.57 -1.85
N VAL A 289 -25.59 8.82 -1.96
CA VAL A 289 -25.63 9.57 -3.21
C VAL A 289 -24.36 9.27 -4.00
N TRP A 290 -24.52 8.87 -5.26
CA TRP A 290 -23.38 8.75 -6.17
C TRP A 290 -22.82 10.12 -6.46
N SER A 291 -21.55 10.32 -6.10
CA SER A 291 -20.92 11.61 -6.08
C SER A 291 -19.57 11.59 -6.79
N TYR A 292 -19.19 12.72 -7.38
CA TYR A 292 -17.81 12.93 -7.84
C TYR A 292 -17.14 14.07 -7.07
N VAL A 293 -15.84 13.89 -6.85
CA VAL A 293 -14.95 14.91 -6.28
C VAL A 293 -13.85 15.23 -7.28
N LEU A 294 -13.48 16.48 -7.41
CA LEU A 294 -12.29 16.83 -8.21
C LEU A 294 -11.04 16.38 -7.44
N MET A 295 -10.08 15.79 -8.14
CA MET A 295 -8.81 15.38 -7.52
C MET A 295 -8.09 16.58 -6.87
N ASN A 296 -8.29 17.79 -7.39
CA ASN A 296 -7.78 19.03 -6.81
C ASN A 296 -8.33 19.32 -5.40
N ASP A 297 -9.55 18.89 -5.08
CA ASP A 297 -10.14 19.06 -3.74
C ASP A 297 -9.57 18.06 -2.73
N LEU A 298 -8.92 16.99 -3.20
CA LEU A 298 -8.32 15.95 -2.38
C LEU A 298 -6.83 16.18 -2.05
N ARG A 299 -6.22 17.29 -2.52
CA ARG A 299 -4.79 17.57 -2.32
C ARG A 299 -4.40 17.91 -0.88
N ASP A 300 -5.36 18.40 -0.10
CA ASP A 300 -5.15 18.94 1.24
C ASP A 300 -6.07 18.19 2.22
N GLU A 301 -5.49 17.33 3.05
CA GLU A 301 -6.22 16.53 4.03
C GLU A 301 -6.92 17.38 5.10
N THR A 302 -6.43 18.59 5.36
CA THR A 302 -7.08 19.46 6.35
C THR A 302 -8.45 19.96 5.87
N LYS A 303 -8.62 20.13 4.55
CA LYS A 303 -9.93 20.42 3.94
C LYS A 303 -10.89 19.23 4.03
N LEU A 304 -10.35 18.02 4.17
CA LEU A 304 -11.10 16.79 4.41
C LEU A 304 -11.35 16.55 5.91
N GLY A 305 -11.00 17.50 6.76
CA GLY A 305 -11.27 17.47 8.20
C GLY A 305 -10.36 16.56 9.00
N TYR A 306 -9.19 16.19 8.50
CA TYR A 306 -8.24 15.38 9.27
C TYR A 306 -6.79 15.84 9.13
N LYS A 307 -5.97 15.40 10.06
CA LYS A 307 -4.51 15.43 10.02
C LYS A 307 -3.97 14.17 10.66
N TYR A 308 -2.73 13.84 10.44
CA TYR A 308 -2.05 12.72 11.10
C TYR A 308 -1.43 13.14 12.42
N SER A 309 -1.41 12.23 13.43
CA SER A 309 -0.75 12.46 14.72
C SER A 309 0.74 12.76 14.57
N SER A 310 1.37 12.16 13.56
CA SER A 310 2.74 12.47 13.18
C SER A 310 2.91 12.30 11.67
N LEU A 311 3.80 13.07 11.05
CA LEU A 311 4.23 12.90 9.67
C LEU A 311 5.58 12.19 9.61
N MET A 312 5.84 11.49 8.49
CA MET A 312 7.14 10.93 8.20
C MET A 312 8.12 12.07 7.93
N GLN A 313 9.33 11.97 8.50
CA GLN A 313 10.34 13.00 8.33
C GLN A 313 11.39 12.54 7.31
N PRO A 314 11.71 13.36 6.30
CA PRO A 314 12.83 13.07 5.43
C PRO A 314 14.13 13.17 6.25
N ARG A 315 15.06 12.25 6.04
CA ARG A 315 16.39 12.27 6.69
C ARG A 315 17.24 13.44 6.18
N VAL A 316 16.95 13.90 4.97
CA VAL A 316 17.60 15.04 4.33
C VAL A 316 16.57 16.08 3.97
N ARG A 317 16.92 17.35 4.09
CA ARG A 317 16.04 18.44 3.65
C ARG A 317 15.88 18.41 2.14
N VAL A 318 14.65 18.33 1.66
CA VAL A 318 14.32 18.31 0.22
C VAL A 318 14.93 19.53 -0.52
N SER A 319 15.01 20.68 0.14
CA SER A 319 15.60 21.89 -0.43
C SER A 319 17.12 21.81 -0.73
N THR A 320 17.78 20.78 -0.20
CA THR A 320 19.22 20.53 -0.44
C THR A 320 19.46 19.41 -1.45
N LEU A 321 18.42 18.64 -1.81
CA LEU A 321 18.53 17.56 -2.77
C LEU A 321 18.74 18.13 -4.19
N GLN A 322 19.70 17.56 -4.91
CA GLN A 322 19.97 17.86 -6.32
C GLN A 322 19.78 16.59 -7.14
N GLU A 323 19.12 16.71 -8.27
CA GLU A 323 18.99 15.63 -9.23
C GLU A 323 20.08 15.72 -10.29
N PHE A 324 20.74 14.59 -10.55
CA PHE A 324 21.79 14.47 -11.54
C PHE A 324 21.39 13.43 -12.57
N SER A 325 21.22 13.87 -13.81
CA SER A 325 21.00 12.93 -14.92
C SER A 325 22.25 12.08 -15.13
N ALA A 326 22.04 10.78 -15.30
CA ALA A 326 23.10 9.84 -15.61
C ALA A 326 23.14 9.59 -17.12
N ALA A 327 24.34 9.58 -17.70
CA ALA A 327 24.52 9.11 -19.06
C ALA A 327 24.20 7.60 -19.10
N ARG A 328 23.33 7.20 -20.04
CA ARG A 328 22.84 5.83 -20.14
C ARG A 328 23.20 5.21 -21.50
N SER A 329 23.70 3.98 -21.46
CA SER A 329 23.88 3.13 -22.63
C SER A 329 23.34 1.74 -22.28
N ALA A 330 22.22 1.36 -22.85
CA ALA A 330 21.51 0.12 -22.52
C ALA A 330 21.26 0.00 -20.99
N ASN A 331 21.91 -0.97 -20.33
CA ASN A 331 21.82 -1.21 -18.89
C ASN A 331 22.93 -0.54 -18.08
N ARG A 332 23.74 0.30 -18.71
CA ARG A 332 24.87 0.99 -18.04
C ARG A 332 24.49 2.42 -17.72
N VAL A 333 24.70 2.80 -16.48
CA VAL A 333 24.49 4.15 -15.95
C VAL A 333 25.84 4.71 -15.54
N THR A 334 26.30 5.74 -16.23
CA THR A 334 27.60 6.37 -15.97
C THR A 334 27.41 7.71 -15.27
N LEU A 335 28.03 7.85 -14.10
CA LEU A 335 28.13 9.10 -13.35
C LEU A 335 29.50 9.74 -13.59
N ALA A 336 29.52 10.91 -14.18
CA ALA A 336 30.79 11.65 -14.34
C ALA A 336 31.38 12.02 -12.99
N ALA A 337 32.73 12.09 -12.91
CA ALA A 337 33.45 12.39 -11.67
C ALA A 337 32.98 13.67 -10.95
N PRO A 338 32.67 14.78 -11.62
CA PRO A 338 32.16 15.98 -10.97
C PRO A 338 30.79 15.74 -10.33
N THR A 339 29.90 14.98 -11.00
CA THR A 339 28.57 14.60 -10.51
C THR A 339 28.68 13.71 -9.29
N LEU A 340 29.49 12.65 -9.37
CA LEU A 340 29.72 11.72 -8.26
C LEU A 340 30.28 12.43 -7.02
N ARG A 341 31.18 13.42 -7.22
CA ARG A 341 31.74 14.22 -6.12
C ARG A 341 30.67 15.09 -5.44
N LYS A 342 29.78 15.70 -6.21
CA LYS A 342 28.66 16.49 -5.68
C LYS A 342 27.65 15.64 -4.93
N VAL A 343 27.28 14.49 -5.50
CA VAL A 343 26.38 13.51 -4.87
C VAL A 343 26.93 13.08 -3.50
N ARG A 344 28.22 12.71 -3.43
CA ARG A 344 28.87 12.33 -2.15
C ARG A 344 28.95 13.46 -1.11
N GLN A 345 28.87 14.72 -1.53
CA GLN A 345 28.89 15.88 -0.63
C GLN A 345 27.51 16.29 -0.14
N ALA A 346 26.47 15.94 -0.90
CA ALA A 346 25.10 16.39 -0.65
C ALA A 346 24.36 15.58 0.43
N GLY A 347 24.76 14.33 0.70
CA GLY A 347 24.10 13.47 1.69
C GLY A 347 23.67 12.12 1.10
N PRO A 348 22.59 11.49 1.59
CA PRO A 348 22.17 10.19 1.10
C PRO A 348 21.82 10.23 -0.38
N ASP A 349 22.35 9.25 -1.09
CA ASP A 349 22.17 9.08 -2.52
C ASP A 349 20.98 8.18 -2.79
N PHE A 350 20.07 8.61 -3.66
CA PHE A 350 18.95 7.83 -4.12
C PHE A 350 19.05 7.61 -5.63
N LEU A 351 18.89 6.35 -6.05
CA LEU A 351 18.78 5.99 -7.46
C LEU A 351 17.30 5.96 -7.84
N LEU A 352 16.89 6.83 -8.75
CA LEU A 352 15.55 6.89 -9.29
C LEU A 352 15.55 6.18 -10.65
N ILE A 353 14.71 5.16 -10.79
CA ILE A 353 14.54 4.37 -12.01
C ILE A 353 13.11 4.52 -12.46
N ARG A 354 12.88 5.13 -13.62
CA ARG A 354 11.56 5.35 -14.18
C ARG A 354 11.24 4.31 -15.22
N ASN A 355 10.11 3.65 -15.04
CA ASN A 355 9.48 2.80 -16.02
C ASN A 355 10.38 1.65 -16.50
N ILE A 356 10.64 0.68 -15.63
CA ILE A 356 11.38 -0.56 -15.97
C ILE A 356 10.54 -1.35 -16.96
N GLN A 357 11.04 -1.51 -18.20
CA GLN A 357 10.24 -1.93 -19.35
C GLN A 357 10.28 -3.42 -19.65
N ASN A 358 11.31 -4.15 -19.21
CA ASN A 358 11.56 -5.52 -19.65
C ASN A 358 11.23 -6.59 -18.59
N LEU A 359 10.36 -6.28 -17.65
CA LEU A 359 9.95 -7.23 -16.61
C LEU A 359 9.10 -8.38 -17.14
N GLU A 360 8.52 -8.23 -18.35
CA GLU A 360 7.80 -9.31 -19.05
C GLU A 360 8.68 -10.49 -19.46
N ARG A 361 10.00 -10.32 -19.46
CA ARG A 361 10.96 -11.41 -19.70
C ARG A 361 11.18 -12.30 -18.49
N LEU A 362 10.68 -11.89 -17.32
CA LEU A 362 10.77 -12.63 -16.08
C LEU A 362 9.45 -13.39 -15.82
N PRO A 363 9.43 -14.42 -14.95
CA PRO A 363 8.23 -15.21 -14.71
C PRO A 363 7.03 -14.33 -14.30
N GLU A 364 5.86 -14.56 -14.88
CA GLU A 364 4.64 -13.77 -14.66
C GLU A 364 4.20 -13.76 -13.20
N SER A 365 4.43 -14.85 -12.47
CA SER A 365 4.15 -14.97 -11.04
C SER A 365 5.08 -14.16 -10.13
N THR A 366 6.15 -13.56 -10.69
CA THR A 366 7.09 -12.77 -9.89
C THR A 366 6.43 -11.52 -9.36
N VAL A 367 6.47 -11.31 -8.06
CA VAL A 367 5.97 -10.10 -7.38
C VAL A 367 7.09 -9.18 -6.92
N ASP A 368 8.26 -9.72 -6.58
CA ASP A 368 9.41 -8.99 -6.09
C ASP A 368 10.58 -9.09 -7.07
N PHE A 369 11.22 -7.96 -7.34
CA PHE A 369 12.34 -7.84 -8.26
C PHE A 369 13.51 -7.16 -7.57
N GLY A 370 14.65 -7.85 -7.47
CA GLY A 370 15.90 -7.28 -7.01
C GLY A 370 16.60 -6.49 -8.10
N ILE A 371 17.02 -5.28 -7.78
CA ILE A 371 17.87 -4.45 -8.64
C ILE A 371 19.32 -4.58 -8.15
N PHE A 372 20.23 -4.89 -9.07
CA PHE A 372 21.62 -5.14 -8.76
C PHE A 372 22.57 -4.33 -9.65
N HIS A 373 23.75 -4.07 -9.12
CA HIS A 373 24.94 -3.77 -9.91
C HIS A 373 25.67 -5.09 -10.22
N GLY A 374 25.83 -5.42 -11.49
CA GLY A 374 26.27 -6.73 -11.93
C GLY A 374 25.17 -7.79 -11.88
N ALA A 375 25.49 -9.04 -12.24
CA ALA A 375 24.55 -10.14 -12.28
C ALA A 375 24.74 -11.09 -11.08
N PRO A 376 23.78 -11.19 -10.17
CA PRO A 376 23.84 -12.17 -9.09
C PRO A 376 23.64 -13.59 -9.61
N ALA A 377 24.22 -14.58 -8.94
CA ALA A 377 23.92 -15.98 -9.22
C ALA A 377 22.51 -16.35 -8.74
N VAL A 378 21.88 -17.31 -9.40
CA VAL A 378 20.59 -17.87 -8.95
C VAL A 378 20.75 -18.49 -7.55
N GLY A 379 19.77 -18.27 -6.68
CA GLY A 379 19.81 -18.69 -5.27
C GLY A 379 20.50 -17.72 -4.33
N THR A 380 21.01 -16.58 -4.83
CA THR A 380 21.63 -15.56 -4.01
C THR A 380 20.60 -14.88 -3.11
N GLN A 381 20.87 -14.80 -1.79
CA GLN A 381 20.09 -13.96 -0.89
C GLN A 381 20.30 -12.49 -1.27
N ALA A 382 19.26 -11.81 -1.73
CA ALA A 382 19.39 -10.44 -2.27
C ALA A 382 19.84 -9.45 -1.19
N GLU A 383 19.16 -9.43 -0.06
CA GLU A 383 19.54 -8.54 1.05
C GLU A 383 20.92 -8.88 1.59
N GLY A 384 21.83 -7.91 1.58
CA GLY A 384 23.24 -8.09 1.99
C GLY A 384 24.15 -8.64 0.89
N ALA A 385 23.65 -9.04 -0.28
CA ALA A 385 24.48 -9.49 -1.39
C ALA A 385 25.33 -8.34 -1.95
N PRO A 386 26.58 -8.61 -2.37
CA PRO A 386 27.36 -7.66 -3.13
C PRO A 386 26.59 -7.19 -4.37
N GLY A 387 26.55 -5.89 -4.59
CA GLY A 387 25.83 -5.30 -5.73
C GLY A 387 24.32 -5.16 -5.58
N PHE A 388 23.67 -5.68 -4.55
CA PHE A 388 22.24 -5.44 -4.33
C PHE A 388 21.99 -3.97 -4.03
N LEU A 389 21.17 -3.32 -4.85
CA LEU A 389 20.83 -1.89 -4.73
C LEU A 389 19.48 -1.68 -4.04
N GLY A 390 18.57 -2.61 -4.18
CA GLY A 390 17.25 -2.54 -3.57
C GLY A 390 16.23 -3.41 -4.29
N LYS A 391 14.98 -3.30 -3.86
CA LYS A 391 13.86 -4.10 -4.35
C LYS A 391 12.75 -3.19 -4.86
N VAL A 392 12.04 -3.67 -5.90
CA VAL A 392 10.79 -3.11 -6.37
C VAL A 392 9.75 -4.22 -6.45
N SER A 393 8.50 -3.91 -6.16
CA SER A 393 7.44 -4.91 -6.07
C SER A 393 6.18 -4.52 -6.83
N ARG A 394 5.39 -5.54 -7.20
CA ARG A 394 4.02 -5.37 -7.69
C ARG A 394 3.07 -6.24 -6.89
N VAL A 395 1.79 -5.89 -6.83
CA VAL A 395 0.73 -6.75 -6.28
C VAL A 395 0.07 -7.47 -7.45
N LEU A 396 -0.10 -8.79 -7.34
CA LEU A 396 -0.80 -9.57 -8.35
C LEU A 396 -2.31 -9.37 -8.23
N SER A 397 -3.00 -9.55 -9.36
CA SER A 397 -4.45 -9.57 -9.46
C SER A 397 -4.84 -10.77 -10.33
N GLU A 398 -5.92 -11.45 -9.99
CA GLU A 398 -6.42 -12.61 -10.76
C GLU A 398 -6.75 -12.27 -12.24
N SER A 399 -6.95 -10.99 -12.54
CA SER A 399 -7.27 -10.50 -13.87
C SER A 399 -6.08 -9.93 -14.65
N HIS A 400 -4.86 -9.96 -14.09
CA HIS A 400 -3.68 -9.34 -14.70
C HIS A 400 -2.70 -10.40 -15.22
N ASN A 401 -2.76 -10.67 -16.50
CA ASN A 401 -1.77 -11.51 -17.21
C ASN A 401 -0.66 -10.69 -17.90
N HIS A 402 -0.56 -9.38 -17.64
CA HIS A 402 0.47 -8.56 -18.28
C HIS A 402 1.36 -7.90 -17.21
N PRO A 403 2.68 -8.13 -17.30
CA PRO A 403 3.64 -7.46 -16.43
C PRO A 403 3.56 -5.95 -16.68
N SER A 404 3.16 -5.21 -15.66
CA SER A 404 3.20 -3.75 -15.72
C SER A 404 4.63 -3.28 -15.52
N PRO A 405 5.09 -2.25 -16.25
CA PRO A 405 6.35 -1.61 -15.93
C PRO A 405 6.29 -1.05 -14.50
N LEU A 406 7.42 -1.05 -13.81
CA LEU A 406 7.55 -0.54 -12.45
C LEU A 406 8.53 0.64 -12.42
N SER A 407 8.41 1.49 -11.42
CA SER A 407 9.39 2.52 -11.12
C SER A 407 9.95 2.30 -9.73
N ALA A 408 11.22 2.63 -9.52
CA ALA A 408 11.90 2.43 -8.26
C ALA A 408 12.56 3.72 -7.77
N ALA A 409 12.57 3.90 -6.45
CA ALA A 409 13.47 4.83 -5.77
C ALA A 409 14.24 4.01 -4.72
N LEU A 410 15.54 3.93 -4.86
CA LEU A 410 16.40 3.05 -4.08
C LEU A 410 17.42 3.87 -3.30
N ASN A 411 17.61 3.56 -2.03
CA ASN A 411 18.70 4.14 -1.25
C ASN A 411 20.01 3.43 -1.61
N VAL A 412 20.95 4.16 -2.19
CA VAL A 412 22.23 3.64 -2.65
C VAL A 412 23.44 4.34 -1.99
N THR A 413 23.20 5.06 -0.89
CA THR A 413 24.21 5.85 -0.16
C THR A 413 25.50 5.08 0.07
N ASP A 414 25.42 3.90 0.68
CA ASP A 414 26.60 3.08 0.99
C ASP A 414 27.17 2.38 -0.24
N ARG A 415 26.39 2.28 -1.31
CA ARG A 415 26.79 1.57 -2.54
C ARG A 415 27.58 2.48 -3.49
N LEU A 416 27.09 3.70 -3.72
CA LEU A 416 27.81 4.69 -4.53
C LEU A 416 29.09 5.19 -3.84
N GLY A 417 29.07 5.29 -2.49
CA GLY A 417 30.24 5.69 -1.70
C GLY A 417 31.44 4.74 -1.83
N GLY A 418 31.20 3.44 -2.03
CA GLY A 418 32.23 2.40 -2.16
C GLY A 418 32.76 2.17 -3.58
N MET A 419 32.16 2.80 -4.60
CA MET A 419 32.59 2.60 -6.00
C MET A 419 33.97 3.25 -6.26
N ALA A 420 34.90 2.45 -6.73
CA ALA A 420 36.17 2.97 -7.24
C ALA A 420 35.95 3.76 -8.54
N PRO A 421 36.55 4.96 -8.71
CA PRO A 421 36.49 5.67 -9.99
C PRO A 421 37.21 4.86 -11.08
N GLU A 422 36.62 4.78 -12.26
CA GLU A 422 37.31 4.29 -13.46
C GLU A 422 38.45 5.25 -13.88
N ARG A 423 39.24 4.83 -14.88
CA ARG A 423 40.44 5.58 -15.34
C ARG A 423 40.17 7.06 -15.63
N ASP A 424 38.98 7.40 -16.08
CA ASP A 424 38.56 8.78 -16.39
C ASP A 424 37.86 9.52 -15.24
N GLY A 425 37.89 8.95 -14.02
CA GLY A 425 37.22 9.52 -12.85
C GLY A 425 35.72 9.43 -12.87
N ALA A 426 35.13 8.75 -13.85
CA ALA A 426 33.72 8.38 -13.86
C ALA A 426 33.50 7.06 -13.11
N SER A 427 32.25 6.77 -12.74
CA SER A 427 31.86 5.45 -12.20
C SER A 427 30.66 4.95 -12.99
N THR A 428 30.71 3.68 -13.39
CA THR A 428 29.65 3.03 -14.18
C THR A 428 28.96 1.96 -13.36
N LEU A 429 27.62 2.06 -13.27
CA LEU A 429 26.75 1.04 -12.71
C LEU A 429 26.20 0.19 -13.86
N GLU A 430 26.49 -1.09 -13.87
CA GLU A 430 25.82 -2.04 -14.75
C GLU A 430 24.61 -2.62 -14.04
N LEU A 431 23.40 -2.16 -14.43
CA LEU A 431 22.16 -2.50 -13.76
C LEU A 431 21.55 -3.77 -14.32
N THR A 432 21.20 -4.68 -13.44
CA THR A 432 20.42 -5.88 -13.74
C THR A 432 19.20 -5.99 -12.85
N VAL A 433 18.21 -6.72 -13.31
CA VAL A 433 17.01 -7.06 -12.54
C VAL A 433 16.87 -8.57 -12.47
N ALA A 434 16.60 -9.09 -11.29
CA ALA A 434 16.39 -10.52 -11.05
C ALA A 434 15.08 -10.74 -10.29
N PRO A 435 14.31 -11.79 -10.63
CA PRO A 435 13.13 -12.16 -9.87
C PRO A 435 13.55 -12.71 -8.51
N LEU A 436 12.82 -12.35 -7.47
CA LEU A 436 13.04 -12.85 -6.11
C LEU A 436 11.90 -13.81 -5.72
N ASP A 437 12.25 -14.88 -5.03
CA ASP A 437 11.29 -15.76 -4.36
C ASP A 437 10.77 -15.13 -3.06
N ASP A 438 9.85 -15.82 -2.39
CA ASP A 438 9.24 -15.37 -1.14
C ASP A 438 10.25 -15.20 0.00
N ALA A 439 11.38 -15.90 -0.05
CA ALA A 439 12.47 -15.77 0.92
C ALA A 439 13.45 -14.61 0.57
N GLY A 440 13.26 -13.95 -0.58
CA GLY A 440 14.10 -12.88 -1.08
C GLY A 440 15.39 -13.36 -1.73
N LYS A 441 15.41 -14.62 -2.24
CA LYS A 441 16.52 -15.15 -3.03
C LYS A 441 16.22 -15.00 -4.51
N THR A 442 17.26 -14.82 -5.32
CA THR A 442 17.14 -14.81 -6.78
C THR A 442 16.61 -16.16 -7.28
N SER A 443 15.45 -16.17 -7.92
CA SER A 443 14.75 -17.40 -8.37
C SER A 443 15.01 -17.78 -9.81
N ALA A 444 15.57 -16.85 -10.61
CA ALA A 444 16.01 -17.08 -11.98
C ALA A 444 17.20 -16.18 -12.33
N GLU A 445 17.78 -16.37 -13.53
CA GLU A 445 18.88 -15.54 -14.01
C GLU A 445 18.48 -14.06 -14.07
N ALA A 446 19.42 -13.19 -13.66
CA ALA A 446 19.25 -11.76 -13.79
C ALA A 446 19.37 -11.34 -15.25
N ILE A 447 18.53 -10.39 -15.65
CA ILE A 447 18.56 -9.80 -16.99
C ILE A 447 19.03 -8.34 -16.93
N PRO A 448 19.62 -7.80 -18.01
CA PRO A 448 19.92 -6.38 -18.08
C PRO A 448 18.68 -5.54 -17.82
N LEU A 449 18.78 -4.54 -16.94
CA LEU A 449 17.67 -3.64 -16.63
C LEU A 449 17.48 -2.64 -17.78
N VAL A 450 16.27 -2.55 -18.32
CA VAL A 450 15.88 -1.55 -19.31
C VAL A 450 14.82 -0.63 -18.68
N ALA A 451 15.11 0.65 -18.61
CA ALA A 451 14.20 1.66 -18.04
C ALA A 451 14.11 2.87 -18.97
N GLU A 452 13.05 3.66 -18.83
CA GLU A 452 12.86 4.89 -19.61
C GLU A 452 13.88 5.96 -19.18
N ASP A 453 14.11 6.11 -17.88
CA ASP A 453 15.05 7.08 -17.32
C ASP A 453 15.68 6.55 -16.02
N VAL A 454 16.91 6.98 -15.78
CA VAL A 454 17.63 6.73 -14.52
C VAL A 454 18.33 8.00 -14.09
N SER A 455 18.11 8.43 -12.87
CA SER A 455 18.76 9.58 -12.28
C SER A 455 19.20 9.31 -10.83
N VAL A 456 20.12 10.13 -10.35
CA VAL A 456 20.59 10.08 -8.96
C VAL A 456 20.20 11.38 -8.27
N VAL A 457 19.69 11.27 -7.06
CA VAL A 457 19.35 12.40 -6.18
C VAL A 457 20.21 12.32 -4.94
N GLY A 458 20.94 13.39 -4.63
CA GLY A 458 21.82 13.49 -3.49
C GLY A 458 21.88 14.87 -2.89
#